data_4e8de028ec3ab9f5043c260834afefae
#
_entry.id   4e8de028ec3ab9f5043c260834afefae
#
_cell.length_a   1.000
_cell.length_b   1.000
_cell.length_c   1.000
_cell.angle_alpha   90.00
_cell.angle_beta   90.00
_cell.angle_gamma   90.00
#
_symmetry.space_group_name_H-M   'P 1'
#
loop_
_entity.id
_entity.type
_entity.pdbx_description
1 polymer ?
#
loop_
_entity_poly.entity_id
_entity_poly.type
_entity_poly.pdbx_seq_one_letter_code
_entity_poly.pdbx_strand_id
1 'polypeptide(L)'
;MTHGDKENMKKWYDEEYEFTIEVTGFLHGDHTERYCRNGEEIGDVYKCTYGCPINEEGYGICSKTMMMLYPLMEAVRSGGDLTKVGGDGKYSKTVVCPDGCVIFELTAKPLGNENFHTGGFWDYPDETQEQ
;
A
#
# COMPACT_ATOMS: atom_id res chain seq x y z
N MET A 1 -19.07 -21.97 -3.85
CA MET A 1 -18.17 -21.41 -2.94
C MET A 1 -18.90 -20.58 -1.91
N THR A 2 -18.36 -20.49 -0.77
CA THR A 2 -19.11 -19.95 0.33
C THR A 2 -18.54 -18.63 0.77
N HIS A 3 -18.46 -17.74 -0.16
CA HIS A 3 -17.91 -16.44 0.15
C HIS A 3 -18.69 -15.70 1.22
N GLY A 4 -19.93 -16.09 1.44
CA GLY A 4 -20.67 -15.47 2.49
C GLY A 4 -20.22 -15.87 3.88
N ASP A 5 -19.40 -16.88 3.97
CA ASP A 5 -18.89 -17.35 5.24
C ASP A 5 -17.71 -16.49 5.63
N LYS A 6 -17.80 -15.84 6.77
CA LYS A 6 -16.75 -14.95 7.20
C LYS A 6 -15.40 -15.63 7.33
N GLU A 7 -15.38 -16.84 7.82
CA GLU A 7 -14.12 -17.53 7.96
C GLU A 7 -13.51 -17.83 6.63
N ASN A 8 -14.32 -18.25 5.69
CA ASN A 8 -13.81 -18.54 4.37
C ASN A 8 -13.34 -17.29 3.67
N MET A 9 -14.03 -16.19 3.88
CA MET A 9 -13.61 -14.94 3.28
C MET A 9 -12.27 -14.50 3.80
N LYS A 10 -12.02 -14.71 5.07
CA LYS A 10 -10.73 -14.35 5.63
C LYS A 10 -9.60 -15.17 5.06
N LYS A 11 -9.89 -16.37 4.66
CA LYS A 11 -8.87 -17.28 4.19
C LYS A 11 -8.79 -17.36 2.69
N TRP A 12 -9.57 -16.56 2.01
CA TRP A 12 -9.65 -16.68 0.58
C TRP A 12 -8.32 -16.37 -0.08
N TYR A 13 -7.69 -15.29 0.35
CA TYR A 13 -6.41 -14.91 -0.22
C TYR A 13 -5.36 -14.88 0.85
N ASP A 14 -4.17 -15.28 0.48
CA ASP A 14 -2.99 -14.91 1.25
C ASP A 14 -2.56 -13.56 0.74
N GLU A 15 -2.11 -12.70 1.64
CA GLU A 15 -1.69 -11.38 1.24
C GLU A 15 -0.38 -11.46 0.49
N GLU A 16 -0.26 -10.70 -0.58
CA GLU A 16 0.93 -10.77 -1.43
C GLU A 16 2.05 -9.89 -0.93
N TYR A 17 1.70 -8.75 -0.39
CA TYR A 17 2.71 -7.75 -0.02
C TYR A 17 2.33 -7.07 1.27
N GLU A 18 3.33 -6.64 2.00
CA GLU A 18 3.14 -5.72 3.11
C GLU A 18 3.65 -4.36 2.66
N PHE A 19 2.83 -3.33 2.83
CA PHE A 19 3.19 -1.97 2.44
C PHE A 19 3.52 -1.17 3.67
N THR A 20 4.60 -0.40 3.60
CA THR A 20 5.01 0.50 4.65
C THR A 20 5.13 1.89 4.07
N ILE A 21 4.52 2.86 4.72
CA ILE A 21 4.57 4.25 4.29
C ILE A 21 5.14 5.05 5.45
N GLU A 22 6.28 5.67 5.24
CA GLU A 22 6.97 6.40 6.28
C GLU A 22 7.08 7.86 5.91
N VAL A 23 6.84 8.74 6.87
CA VAL A 23 7.05 10.17 6.69
C VAL A 23 8.54 10.42 6.79
N THR A 24 9.14 10.91 5.70
CA THR A 24 10.57 11.10 5.66
C THR A 24 10.97 12.57 5.69
N GLY A 25 10.04 13.48 5.43
CA GLY A 25 10.38 14.89 5.45
C GLY A 25 9.23 15.77 5.04
N PHE A 26 9.54 17.04 4.92
CA PHE A 26 8.58 18.03 4.45
C PHE A 26 9.16 18.71 3.23
N LEU A 27 8.30 19.00 2.26
CA LEU A 27 8.77 19.51 0.99
C LEU A 27 9.47 20.84 1.13
N HIS A 28 9.02 21.68 2.04
CA HIS A 28 9.56 23.00 2.23
C HIS A 28 10.35 23.13 3.52
N GLY A 29 11.05 22.05 3.89
CA GLY A 29 11.97 22.09 5.00
C GLY A 29 11.34 21.60 6.29
N ASP A 30 11.97 21.97 7.39
CA ASP A 30 11.54 21.57 8.70
C ASP A 30 10.52 22.56 9.20
N HIS A 31 9.34 22.10 9.49
CA HIS A 31 8.31 23.00 10.01
C HIS A 31 8.10 22.72 11.49
N THR A 32 8.25 23.77 12.28
CA THR A 32 8.00 23.65 13.71
C THR A 32 6.55 23.95 14.03
N GLU A 33 5.81 24.52 13.08
CA GLU A 33 4.42 24.81 13.27
C GLU A 33 3.59 23.80 12.54
N ARG A 34 2.32 23.76 12.83
CA ARG A 34 1.41 22.86 12.19
C ARG A 34 1.41 23.15 10.71
N TYR A 35 1.81 22.19 9.94
CA TYR A 35 1.97 22.34 8.53
C TYR A 35 1.03 21.42 7.76
N CYS A 36 0.84 20.22 8.27
CA CYS A 36 0.04 19.22 7.64
C CYS A 36 -1.25 19.05 8.43
N ARG A 37 -2.38 19.01 7.74
CA ARG A 37 -3.67 18.90 8.43
C ARG A 37 -3.77 17.62 9.23
N ASN A 38 -3.10 16.57 8.78
CA ASN A 38 -3.13 15.31 9.48
C ASN A 38 -2.10 15.24 10.59
N GLY A 39 -1.27 16.27 10.72
CA GLY A 39 -0.30 16.34 11.80
C GLY A 39 0.83 15.36 11.67
N GLU A 40 1.22 15.03 10.44
CA GLU A 40 2.31 14.08 10.22
C GLU A 40 3.62 14.62 10.77
N GLU A 41 4.44 13.71 11.29
CA GLU A 41 5.77 14.05 11.77
C GLU A 41 6.77 13.09 11.17
N ILE A 42 7.99 13.57 10.99
CA ILE A 42 9.04 12.73 10.42
C ILE A 42 9.22 11.51 11.31
N GLY A 43 9.23 10.34 10.68
CA GLY A 43 9.35 9.08 11.42
C GLY A 43 8.02 8.39 11.63
N ASP A 44 6.90 9.05 11.36
CA ASP A 44 5.61 8.38 11.45
C ASP A 44 5.54 7.27 10.42
N VAL A 45 5.02 6.12 10.81
CA VAL A 45 4.98 4.95 9.95
C VAL A 45 3.57 4.37 9.94
N TYR A 46 3.11 4.05 8.74
CA TYR A 46 1.82 3.40 8.52
C TYR A 46 2.07 2.11 7.76
N LYS A 47 1.30 1.08 8.06
CA LYS A 47 1.46 -0.22 7.40
C LYS A 47 0.13 -0.85 7.09
N CYS A 48 0.13 -1.66 6.05
CA CYS A 48 -1.02 -2.49 5.73
C CYS A 48 -0.60 -3.61 4.80
N THR A 49 -1.39 -4.67 4.75
CA THR A 49 -1.29 -5.66 3.70
C THR A 49 -2.42 -5.46 2.71
N TYR A 50 -3.54 -4.94 3.20
CA TYR A 50 -4.69 -4.65 2.37
C TYR A 50 -5.45 -3.52 3.04
N GLY A 51 -6.13 -2.73 2.24
CA GLY A 51 -6.91 -1.63 2.78
C GLY A 51 -6.07 -0.42 3.09
N CYS A 52 -6.52 0.37 4.05
CA CYS A 52 -5.87 1.62 4.39
C CYS A 52 -4.72 1.36 5.37
N PRO A 53 -3.54 1.90 5.09
CA PRO A 53 -2.43 1.79 6.05
C PRO A 53 -2.77 2.49 7.36
N ILE A 54 -2.36 1.89 8.47
CA ILE A 54 -2.61 2.44 9.79
C ILE A 54 -1.30 2.53 10.56
N ASN A 55 -1.27 3.43 11.54
CA ASN A 55 -0.11 3.55 12.42
C ASN A 55 -0.27 2.62 13.62
N GLU A 56 0.67 2.72 14.56
CA GLU A 56 0.66 1.83 15.73
C GLU A 56 -0.59 1.99 16.56
N GLU A 57 -1.14 3.20 16.61
CA GLU A 57 -2.34 3.43 17.38
C GLU A 57 -3.61 3.04 16.65
N GLY A 58 -3.49 2.62 15.39
CA GLY A 58 -4.65 2.21 14.63
C GLY A 58 -5.31 3.30 13.82
N TYR A 59 -4.69 4.47 13.73
CA TYR A 59 -5.25 5.56 12.93
C TYR A 59 -4.79 5.44 11.50
N GLY A 60 -5.70 5.72 10.59
CA GLY A 60 -5.41 5.60 9.17
C GLY A 60 -4.60 6.75 8.63
N ILE A 61 -3.89 6.48 7.56
CA ILE A 61 -3.16 7.52 6.86
C ILE A 61 -4.14 8.51 6.25
N CYS A 62 -3.66 9.73 6.01
CA CYS A 62 -4.49 10.79 5.43
C CYS A 62 -5.16 10.31 4.14
N SER A 63 -6.45 10.57 4.00
CA SER A 63 -7.21 10.09 2.86
C SER A 63 -6.71 10.66 1.55
N LYS A 64 -6.23 11.89 1.54
CA LYS A 64 -5.68 12.46 0.32
C LYS A 64 -4.42 11.72 -0.10
N THR A 65 -3.58 11.40 0.86
CA THR A 65 -2.37 10.63 0.57
C THR A 65 -2.73 9.24 0.10
N MET A 66 -3.74 8.64 0.70
CA MET A 66 -4.17 7.31 0.30
C MET A 66 -4.63 7.28 -1.15
N MET A 67 -5.27 8.35 -1.60
CA MET A 67 -5.72 8.41 -2.97
C MET A 67 -4.59 8.30 -3.97
N MET A 68 -3.42 8.83 -3.63
CA MET A 68 -2.30 8.72 -4.57
C MET A 68 -1.48 7.46 -4.32
N LEU A 69 -1.54 6.89 -3.12
CA LEU A 69 -0.82 5.65 -2.85
C LEU A 69 -1.52 4.45 -3.44
N TYR A 70 -2.84 4.47 -3.46
CA TYR A 70 -3.60 3.30 -3.86
C TYR A 70 -3.23 2.78 -5.25
N PRO A 71 -3.14 3.62 -6.27
CA PRO A 71 -2.74 3.12 -7.59
C PRO A 71 -1.35 2.49 -7.59
N LEU A 72 -0.45 3.03 -6.79
CA LEU A 72 0.90 2.47 -6.72
C LEU A 72 0.89 1.10 -6.06
N MET A 73 0.10 0.97 -5.00
CA MET A 73 -0.02 -0.30 -4.32
C MET A 73 -0.66 -1.36 -5.22
N GLU A 74 -1.67 -0.95 -5.98
CA GLU A 74 -2.30 -1.88 -6.91
C GLU A 74 -1.36 -2.24 -8.04
N ALA A 75 -0.53 -1.32 -8.47
CA ALA A 75 0.47 -1.63 -9.49
C ALA A 75 1.42 -2.71 -8.99
N VAL A 76 1.86 -2.60 -7.74
CA VAL A 76 2.74 -3.61 -7.17
C VAL A 76 2.03 -4.95 -7.07
N ARG A 77 0.78 -4.95 -6.60
CA ARG A 77 0.02 -6.18 -6.49
C ARG A 77 -0.19 -6.87 -7.83
N SER A 78 -0.20 -6.08 -8.88
CA SER A 78 -0.37 -6.61 -10.23
C SER A 78 0.94 -7.06 -10.86
N GLY A 79 2.01 -7.03 -10.12
CA GLY A 79 3.30 -7.43 -10.64
C GLY A 79 4.08 -6.31 -11.28
N GLY A 80 3.67 -5.07 -11.06
CA GLY A 80 4.34 -3.94 -11.66
C GLY A 80 5.64 -3.60 -10.97
N ASP A 81 6.40 -2.76 -11.65
CA ASP A 81 7.73 -2.35 -11.23
C ASP A 81 7.68 -0.84 -11.05
N LEU A 82 7.83 -0.38 -9.82
CA LEU A 82 7.67 1.05 -9.55
C LEU A 82 8.74 1.91 -10.21
N THR A 83 9.85 1.34 -10.63
CA THR A 83 10.84 2.15 -11.37
C THR A 83 10.25 2.67 -12.66
N LYS A 84 9.23 2.01 -13.20
CA LYS A 84 8.58 2.45 -14.44
C LYS A 84 7.75 3.70 -14.25
N VAL A 85 7.45 4.06 -13.02
CA VAL A 85 6.68 5.26 -12.73
C VAL A 85 7.46 6.18 -11.80
N GLY A 86 8.80 6.14 -11.91
CA GLY A 86 9.63 7.06 -11.16
C GLY A 86 9.99 6.61 -9.77
N GLY A 87 9.84 5.33 -9.50
CA GLY A 87 10.19 4.81 -8.19
C GLY A 87 11.69 4.68 -7.99
N ASP A 88 12.07 4.55 -6.73
CA ASP A 88 13.46 4.40 -6.33
C ASP A 88 13.93 2.97 -6.54
N GLY A 89 13.02 2.04 -6.59
CA GLY A 89 13.30 0.64 -6.81
C GLY A 89 12.02 -0.02 -7.25
N LYS A 90 12.09 -1.32 -7.53
CA LYS A 90 10.91 -2.05 -7.99
C LYS A 90 9.77 -1.93 -6.98
N TYR A 91 10.10 -1.90 -5.69
CA TYR A 91 9.12 -1.93 -4.63
C TYR A 91 9.13 -0.67 -3.77
N SER A 92 9.71 0.40 -4.25
CA SER A 92 9.77 1.61 -3.44
C SER A 92 9.64 2.86 -4.29
N LYS A 93 8.99 3.86 -3.71
CA LYS A 93 8.82 5.14 -4.38
C LYS A 93 8.62 6.23 -3.34
N THR A 94 9.30 7.34 -3.55
CA THR A 94 9.09 8.53 -2.74
C THR A 94 7.95 9.33 -3.36
N VAL A 95 7.01 9.75 -2.54
CA VAL A 95 5.87 10.52 -3.01
C VAL A 95 5.68 11.73 -2.11
N VAL A 96 5.01 12.74 -2.66
CA VAL A 96 4.65 13.93 -1.89
C VAL A 96 3.14 13.95 -1.81
N CYS A 97 2.59 14.31 -0.66
CA CYS A 97 1.15 14.31 -0.49
C CYS A 97 0.50 15.30 -1.47
N PRO A 98 -0.79 15.11 -1.76
CA PRO A 98 -1.45 15.98 -2.77
C PRO A 98 -1.43 17.46 -2.41
N ASP A 99 -1.34 17.79 -1.13
CA ASP A 99 -1.25 19.19 -0.72
C ASP A 99 0.15 19.76 -0.89
N GLY A 100 1.13 18.94 -1.28
CA GLY A 100 2.48 19.41 -1.52
C GLY A 100 3.26 19.67 -0.26
N CYS A 101 2.92 19.02 0.83
CA CYS A 101 3.54 19.33 2.12
C CYS A 101 4.48 18.25 2.61
N VAL A 102 4.04 17.01 2.63
CA VAL A 102 4.72 15.94 3.34
C VAL A 102 5.31 14.96 2.35
N ILE A 103 6.53 14.52 2.61
CA ILE A 103 7.22 13.55 1.79
C ILE A 103 7.11 12.19 2.46
N PHE A 104 6.66 11.20 1.72
CA PHE A 104 6.51 9.83 2.20
C PHE A 104 7.36 8.90 1.37
N GLU A 105 7.80 7.82 1.99
CA GLU A 105 8.44 6.73 1.29
C GLU A 105 7.52 5.53 1.35
N LEU A 106 7.10 5.05 0.18
CA LEU A 106 6.31 3.83 0.09
C LEU A 106 7.25 2.68 -0.21
N THR A 107 7.12 1.61 0.56
CA THR A 107 7.91 0.40 0.37
C THR A 107 6.98 -0.79 0.40
N ALA A 108 7.18 -1.72 -0.51
CA ALA A 108 6.41 -2.97 -0.54
C ALA A 108 7.35 -4.12 -0.25
N LYS A 109 6.91 -5.05 0.59
CA LYS A 109 7.67 -6.22 0.93
C LYS A 109 6.92 -7.45 0.46
N PRO A 110 7.49 -8.25 -0.45
CA PRO A 110 6.82 -9.47 -0.88
C PRO A 110 6.71 -10.46 0.29
N LEU A 111 5.58 -11.11 0.37
CA LEU A 111 5.31 -12.05 1.46
C LEU A 111 5.35 -13.50 1.01
N GLY A 112 5.77 -13.74 -0.24
CA GLY A 112 5.87 -15.10 -0.75
C GLY A 112 4.66 -15.56 -1.51
N ASN A 113 3.65 -14.74 -1.59
CA ASN A 113 2.41 -15.08 -2.29
C ASN A 113 2.19 -14.21 -3.51
N GLU A 114 3.23 -13.54 -3.98
CA GLU A 114 3.05 -12.50 -4.97
C GLU A 114 2.60 -13.03 -6.32
N ASN A 115 2.70 -14.32 -6.53
CA ASN A 115 2.26 -14.91 -7.79
C ASN A 115 0.90 -15.58 -7.70
N PHE A 116 0.22 -15.38 -6.61
CA PHE A 116 -1.04 -16.07 -6.39
C PHE A 116 -2.08 -15.67 -7.44
N HIS A 117 -2.05 -14.45 -7.88
CA HIS A 117 -3.02 -13.96 -8.85
C HIS A 117 -2.35 -13.54 -10.14
N THR A 118 -1.47 -14.36 -10.64
CA THR A 118 -0.68 -13.96 -11.80
C THR A 118 -1.53 -13.69 -13.02
N GLY A 119 -2.65 -14.36 -13.17
CA GLY A 119 -3.52 -14.14 -14.31
C GLY A 119 -4.64 -13.19 -14.04
N GLY A 120 -4.71 -12.65 -12.84
CA GLY A 120 -5.75 -11.74 -12.48
C GLY A 120 -6.86 -12.42 -11.72
N PHE A 121 -7.94 -11.70 -11.58
CA PHE A 121 -9.01 -12.15 -10.72
C PHE A 121 -9.59 -13.49 -11.11
N TRP A 122 -9.72 -13.73 -12.41
CA TRP A 122 -10.35 -14.96 -12.90
C TRP A 122 -9.42 -16.13 -12.92
N ASP A 123 -8.19 -15.91 -12.58
CA ASP A 123 -7.20 -16.94 -12.73
C ASP A 123 -7.03 -17.72 -11.45
N TYR A 124 -8.09 -17.91 -10.73
CA TYR A 124 -8.06 -18.72 -9.54
C TYR A 124 -7.73 -20.11 -9.90
N PRO A 125 -7.14 -20.85 -9.00
CA PRO A 125 -7.08 -22.28 -9.17
C PRO A 125 -8.48 -22.80 -9.02
N ASP A 126 -9.21 -22.76 -10.07
CA ASP A 126 -10.61 -23.04 -10.05
C ASP A 126 -10.81 -24.51 -10.27
N GLU A 127 -11.48 -25.11 -9.35
CA GLU A 127 -11.70 -26.50 -9.46
C GLU A 127 -12.55 -26.80 -10.65
N THR A 128 -13.25 -25.85 -11.15
CA THR A 128 -14.05 -26.16 -12.31
C THR A 128 -13.24 -26.20 -13.56
N GLN A 129 -12.04 -25.69 -13.53
CA GLN A 129 -11.26 -25.70 -14.72
C GLN A 129 -10.59 -26.98 -14.95
N GLU A 130 -10.35 -27.69 -13.92
CA GLU A 130 -9.65 -28.86 -14.10
C GLU A 130 -10.50 -29.95 -14.49
N GLN A 131 -11.74 -29.74 -14.54
CA GLN A 131 -12.54 -30.82 -14.92
C GLN A 131 -12.34 -31.34 -16.22
#